data_92ab3cb29366c7c1c29328307a4a6f25
#
_entry.id   92ab3cb29366c7c1c29328307a4a6f25
#
_cell.length_a   1.000
_cell.length_b   1.000
_cell.length_c   1.000
_cell.angle_alpha   90.00
_cell.angle_beta   90.00
_cell.angle_gamma   90.00
#
_symmetry.space_group_name_H-M   'P 1'
#
loop_
_entity.id
_entity.type
_entity.pdbx_description
1 polymer ?
#
loop_
_entity_poly.entity_id
_entity_poly.type
_entity_poly.pdbx_seq_one_letter_code
_entity_poly.pdbx_strand_id
1 'polypeptide(L)'
;MRTEQVTLTNMCMVYDDKGNVLVQDKIDENWGGLTFPGGHVKKGESFVDSVIREVYEETGLKIENPRICGTKDWPREDGSRYIVVFYKTNKFSGTLKSSDEGEVKWMPLVR
;
A
#
# COMPACT_ATOMS: atom_id res chain seq x y z
N MET A 1 -9.58 16.96 25.30
CA MET A 1 -8.50 16.67 24.34
C MET A 1 -9.01 15.68 23.30
N ARG A 2 -8.74 15.97 22.04
CA ARG A 2 -9.26 15.16 20.93
C ARG A 2 -8.20 14.23 20.37
N THR A 3 -7.68 13.39 21.22
CA THR A 3 -6.69 12.39 20.80
C THR A 3 -7.26 11.01 20.93
N GLU A 4 -6.82 10.13 20.06
CA GLU A 4 -7.19 8.72 20.14
C GLU A 4 -6.05 7.87 19.58
N GLN A 5 -6.08 6.60 19.91
CA GLN A 5 -5.10 5.66 19.39
C GLN A 5 -5.52 5.21 18.00
N VAL A 6 -4.58 5.26 17.07
CA VAL A 6 -4.84 4.84 15.70
C VAL A 6 -3.70 3.96 15.20
N THR A 7 -4.05 3.04 14.29
CA THR A 7 -3.07 2.31 13.49
C THR A 7 -3.11 2.90 12.09
N LEU A 8 -1.99 3.49 11.68
CA LEU A 8 -1.89 4.15 10.38
C LEU A 8 -1.29 3.20 9.36
N THR A 9 -2.02 3.01 8.27
CA THR A 9 -1.56 2.15 7.17
C THR A 9 -1.74 2.86 5.85
N ASN A 10 -1.19 2.27 4.81
CA ASN A 10 -1.29 2.80 3.46
C ASN A 10 -1.44 1.69 2.45
N MET A 11 -1.86 2.08 1.26
CA MET A 11 -1.98 1.21 0.11
C MET A 11 -1.76 2.07 -1.13
N CYS A 12 -1.05 1.55 -2.11
CA CYS A 12 -0.72 2.34 -3.30
C CYS A 12 -1.08 1.59 -4.58
N MET A 13 -1.87 2.24 -5.43
CA MET A 13 -2.11 1.77 -6.78
C MET A 13 -1.00 2.31 -7.68
N VAL A 14 -0.06 1.44 -8.05
CA VAL A 14 0.97 1.76 -9.03
C VAL A 14 0.45 1.32 -10.39
N TYR A 15 0.42 2.21 -11.34
CA TYR A 15 -0.15 1.90 -12.65
C TYR A 15 0.78 2.35 -13.77
N ASP A 16 0.68 1.68 -14.91
CA ASP A 16 1.48 2.02 -16.09
C ASP A 16 0.62 2.71 -17.14
N ASP A 17 1.21 3.02 -18.29
CA ASP A 17 0.52 3.70 -19.39
C ASP A 17 -0.26 2.75 -20.29
N LYS A 18 -0.28 1.45 -19.95
CA LYS A 18 -0.96 0.41 -20.72
C LYS A 18 -2.22 -0.11 -20.05
N GLY A 19 -2.65 0.53 -18.97
CA GLY A 19 -3.83 0.11 -18.24
C GLY A 19 -3.60 -1.01 -17.24
N ASN A 20 -2.35 -1.27 -16.87
CA ASN A 20 -2.03 -2.29 -15.89
C ASN A 20 -1.80 -1.69 -14.51
N VAL A 21 -2.12 -2.44 -13.49
CA VAL A 21 -1.86 -2.08 -12.10
C VAL A 21 -1.00 -3.14 -11.44
N LEU A 22 -0.19 -2.71 -10.50
CA LEU A 22 0.68 -3.60 -9.74
C LEU A 22 -0.10 -4.18 -8.58
N VAL A 23 -0.12 -5.50 -8.47
CA VAL A 23 -0.81 -6.19 -7.39
C VAL A 23 0.12 -7.19 -6.72
N GLN A 24 -0.19 -7.52 -5.50
CA GLN A 24 0.49 -8.52 -4.71
C GLN A 24 -0.49 -9.64 -4.38
N ASP A 25 -0.10 -10.88 -4.63
CA ASP A 25 -0.86 -12.05 -4.21
C ASP A 25 -0.39 -12.39 -2.80
N LYS A 26 -1.09 -11.87 -1.81
CA LYS A 26 -0.67 -11.91 -0.43
C LYS A 26 -0.79 -13.32 0.15
N ILE A 27 0.30 -13.78 0.76
CA ILE A 27 0.33 -15.06 1.45
C ILE A 27 -0.02 -14.82 2.92
N ASP A 28 -1.25 -15.16 3.30
CA ASP A 28 -1.72 -15.02 4.66
C ASP A 28 -2.72 -16.13 4.95
N GLU A 29 -2.52 -16.85 6.05
CA GLU A 29 -3.40 -17.96 6.44
C GLU A 29 -4.84 -17.52 6.70
N ASN A 30 -5.01 -16.29 7.18
CA ASN A 30 -6.31 -15.78 7.57
C ASN A 30 -7.02 -15.02 6.46
N TRP A 31 -6.26 -14.43 5.53
CA TRP A 31 -6.84 -13.83 4.36
C TRP A 31 -5.78 -13.55 3.31
N GLY A 32 -5.77 -14.42 2.34
CA GLY A 32 -4.95 -14.23 1.16
C GLY A 32 -5.75 -13.53 0.08
N GLY A 33 -5.12 -13.32 -1.05
CA GLY A 33 -5.72 -12.75 -2.23
C GLY A 33 -4.96 -11.56 -2.76
N LEU A 34 -5.50 -10.99 -3.85
CA LEU A 34 -4.85 -9.88 -4.53
C LEU A 34 -5.10 -8.57 -3.78
N THR A 35 -4.04 -7.81 -3.60
CA THR A 35 -4.11 -6.50 -2.97
C THR A 35 -3.10 -5.57 -3.62
N PHE A 36 -3.27 -4.29 -3.45
CA PHE A 36 -2.24 -3.32 -3.81
C PHE A 36 -1.15 -3.33 -2.72
N PRO A 37 0.11 -3.06 -3.09
CA PRO A 37 1.18 -2.99 -2.10
C PRO A 37 0.97 -1.84 -1.11
N GLY A 38 1.47 -2.02 0.08
CA GLY A 38 1.39 -1.03 1.15
C GLY A 38 1.66 -1.68 2.50
N GLY A 39 1.50 -0.94 3.56
CA GLY A 39 1.75 -1.45 4.90
C GLY A 39 1.56 -0.41 5.98
N HIS A 40 2.28 -0.59 7.08
CA HIS A 40 2.14 0.24 8.27
C HIS A 40 3.09 1.43 8.25
N VAL A 41 2.60 2.58 8.68
CA VAL A 41 3.43 3.77 8.90
C VAL A 41 4.19 3.57 10.22
N LYS A 42 5.50 3.71 10.18
CA LYS A 42 6.33 3.61 11.39
C LYS A 42 6.23 4.89 12.19
N LYS A 43 6.41 4.77 13.50
CA LYS A 43 6.42 5.94 14.37
C LYS A 43 7.48 6.94 13.92
N GLY A 44 7.05 8.18 13.73
CA GLY A 44 7.96 9.26 13.31
C GLY A 44 8.23 9.32 11.82
N GLU A 45 7.73 8.36 11.06
CA GLU A 45 7.89 8.33 9.61
C GLU A 45 6.80 9.17 8.95
N SER A 46 7.14 9.93 7.91
CA SER A 46 6.11 10.65 7.16
C SER A 46 5.26 9.68 6.37
N PHE A 47 4.04 10.10 6.05
CA PHE A 47 3.11 9.27 5.27
C PHE A 47 3.68 8.94 3.89
N VAL A 48 4.28 9.93 3.24
CA VAL A 48 4.86 9.75 1.90
C VAL A 48 6.05 8.80 1.95
N ASP A 49 6.96 9.01 2.88
CA ASP A 49 8.12 8.13 3.03
C ASP A 49 7.70 6.70 3.33
N SER A 50 6.66 6.55 4.12
CA SER A 50 6.14 5.23 4.49
C SER A 50 5.65 4.45 3.27
N VAL A 51 4.84 5.06 2.42
CA VAL A 51 4.30 4.36 1.26
C VAL A 51 5.40 4.05 0.24
N ILE A 52 6.37 4.95 0.07
CA ILE A 52 7.52 4.71 -0.81
C ILE A 52 8.32 3.52 -0.30
N ARG A 53 8.59 3.48 1.00
CA ARG A 53 9.34 2.38 1.63
C ARG A 53 8.59 1.05 1.50
N GLU A 54 7.31 1.03 1.85
CA GLU A 54 6.52 -0.21 1.81
C GLU A 54 6.42 -0.78 0.39
N VAL A 55 6.16 0.06 -0.60
CA VAL A 55 6.11 -0.41 -1.99
C VAL A 55 7.46 -0.98 -2.40
N TYR A 56 8.55 -0.33 -2.04
CA TYR A 56 9.88 -0.82 -2.37
C TYR A 56 10.18 -2.17 -1.71
N GLU A 57 9.88 -2.30 -0.43
CA GLU A 57 10.13 -3.55 0.30
C GLU A 57 9.33 -4.71 -0.28
N GLU A 58 8.11 -4.47 -0.73
CA GLU A 58 7.23 -5.52 -1.22
C GLU A 58 7.40 -5.82 -2.71
N THR A 59 7.81 -4.85 -3.50
CA THR A 59 7.79 -4.98 -4.96
C THR A 59 9.12 -4.75 -5.66
N GLY A 60 10.07 -4.14 -4.99
CA GLY A 60 11.35 -3.73 -5.60
C GLY A 60 11.27 -2.45 -6.40
N LEU A 61 10.10 -1.87 -6.56
CA LEU A 61 9.94 -0.63 -7.31
C LEU A 61 10.02 0.59 -6.42
N LYS A 62 10.77 1.59 -6.88
CA LYS A 62 10.85 2.87 -6.21
C LYS A 62 9.85 3.81 -6.88
N ILE A 63 8.81 4.16 -6.14
CA ILE A 63 7.78 5.07 -6.64
C ILE A 63 8.14 6.52 -6.35
N GLU A 64 7.61 7.42 -7.17
CA GLU A 64 7.79 8.86 -7.02
C GLU A 64 6.43 9.54 -7.04
N ASN A 65 6.34 10.63 -6.30
CA ASN A 65 5.15 11.49 -6.25
C ASN A 65 3.84 10.73 -6.02
N PRO A 66 3.77 9.86 -4.99
CA PRO A 66 2.49 9.23 -4.69
C PRO A 66 1.48 10.29 -4.25
N ARG A 67 0.29 10.24 -4.85
CA ARG A 67 -0.77 11.20 -4.55
C ARG A 67 -1.89 10.52 -3.78
N ILE A 68 -2.37 11.17 -2.75
CA ILE A 68 -3.50 10.66 -1.97
C ILE A 68 -4.75 10.69 -2.85
N CYS A 69 -5.45 9.57 -2.93
CA CYS A 69 -6.71 9.48 -3.66
C CYS A 69 -7.89 9.08 -2.78
N GLY A 70 -7.66 8.85 -1.49
CA GLY A 70 -8.74 8.56 -0.57
C GLY A 70 -8.23 8.02 0.74
N THR A 71 -9.17 7.85 1.67
CA THR A 71 -8.90 7.24 2.97
C THR A 71 -10.08 6.37 3.35
N LYS A 72 -9.83 5.39 4.19
CA LYS A 72 -10.87 4.58 4.79
C LYS A 72 -10.49 4.30 6.23
N ASP A 73 -11.47 4.35 7.12
CA ASP A 73 -11.20 4.08 8.53
C ASP A 73 -12.36 3.33 9.15
N TRP A 74 -12.06 2.63 10.26
CA TRP A 74 -13.08 1.95 11.03
C TRP A 74 -12.61 1.79 12.47
N PRO A 75 -13.55 1.72 13.44
CA PRO A 75 -13.21 1.47 14.81
C PRO A 75 -12.88 -0.02 15.02
N ARG A 76 -11.99 -0.29 15.96
CA ARG A 76 -11.68 -1.64 16.40
C ARG A 76 -12.32 -1.92 17.73
N GLU A 77 -12.41 -3.21 18.10
CA GLU A 77 -13.00 -3.64 19.35
C GLU A 77 -12.28 -3.08 20.58
N ASP A 78 -10.98 -2.83 20.48
CA ASP A 78 -10.17 -2.29 21.57
C ASP A 78 -10.32 -0.78 21.77
N GLY A 79 -11.19 -0.15 20.99
CA GLY A 79 -11.40 1.30 21.07
C GLY A 79 -10.47 2.14 20.20
N SER A 80 -9.50 1.51 19.56
CA SER A 80 -8.63 2.21 18.62
C SER A 80 -9.28 2.33 17.24
N ARG A 81 -8.65 3.08 16.35
CA ARG A 81 -9.12 3.27 14.98
C ARG A 81 -8.05 2.78 14.01
N TYR A 82 -8.50 2.09 12.98
CA TYR A 82 -7.63 1.66 11.89
C TYR A 82 -7.85 2.60 10.71
N ILE A 83 -6.76 3.16 10.19
CA ILE A 83 -6.84 4.14 9.08
C ILE A 83 -5.98 3.66 7.94
N VAL A 84 -6.56 3.61 6.74
CA VAL A 84 -5.83 3.33 5.51
C VAL A 84 -5.84 4.58 4.66
N VAL A 85 -4.65 5.02 4.24
CA VAL A 85 -4.50 6.13 3.30
C VAL A 85 -4.19 5.53 1.94
N PHE A 86 -5.00 5.86 0.93
CA PHE A 86 -4.83 5.34 -0.42
C PHE A 86 -4.08 6.33 -1.29
N TYR A 87 -3.07 5.82 -1.98
CA TYR A 87 -2.24 6.58 -2.91
C TYR A 87 -2.32 5.99 -4.31
N LYS A 88 -1.94 6.78 -5.28
CA LYS A 88 -1.72 6.30 -6.65
C LYS A 88 -0.51 7.01 -7.24
N THR A 89 0.21 6.32 -8.12
CA THR A 89 1.30 6.90 -8.88
C THR A 89 1.56 6.08 -10.13
N ASN A 90 1.99 6.76 -11.18
CA ASN A 90 2.47 6.12 -12.40
C ASN A 90 3.96 6.38 -12.65
N LYS A 91 4.64 6.93 -11.65
CA LYS A 91 6.08 7.20 -11.73
C LYS A 91 6.83 6.22 -10.86
N PHE A 92 7.62 5.38 -11.48
CA PHE A 92 8.36 4.35 -10.77
C PHE A 92 9.59 3.95 -11.56
N SER A 93 10.55 3.35 -10.86
CA SER A 93 11.77 2.81 -11.44
C SER A 93 12.16 1.56 -10.67
N GLY A 94 13.17 0.87 -11.16
CA GLY A 94 13.68 -0.33 -10.50
C GLY A 94 13.19 -1.59 -11.18
N THR A 95 13.44 -2.72 -10.52
CA THR A 95 13.13 -4.05 -11.04
C THR A 95 12.10 -4.71 -10.14
N LEU A 96 11.03 -5.21 -10.74
CA LEU A 96 9.98 -5.91 -10.01
C LEU A 96 10.56 -7.16 -9.35
N LYS A 97 10.27 -7.32 -8.06
CA LYS A 97 10.82 -8.40 -7.27
C LYS A 97 9.83 -8.79 -6.18
N SER A 98 9.47 -10.06 -6.13
CA SER A 98 8.58 -10.56 -5.09
C SER A 98 9.27 -10.59 -3.73
N SER A 99 8.48 -10.53 -2.67
CA SER A 99 8.97 -10.58 -1.29
C SER A 99 8.38 -11.78 -0.57
N ASP A 100 8.74 -11.94 0.71
CA ASP A 100 8.19 -12.99 1.56
C ASP A 100 6.69 -12.83 1.79
N GLU A 101 6.16 -11.64 1.58
CA GLU A 101 4.75 -11.36 1.78
C GLU A 101 3.87 -11.79 0.61
N GLY A 102 4.46 -12.11 -0.52
CA GLY A 102 3.73 -12.61 -1.67
C GLY A 102 4.36 -12.25 -3.00
N GLU A 103 3.84 -12.87 -4.05
CA GLU A 103 4.25 -12.60 -5.42
C GLU A 103 3.63 -11.31 -5.93
N VAL A 104 4.42 -10.50 -6.62
CA VAL A 104 3.93 -9.25 -7.22
C VAL A 104 3.90 -9.38 -8.74
N LYS A 105 2.89 -8.78 -9.35
CA LYS A 105 2.71 -8.85 -10.79
C LYS A 105 1.86 -7.70 -11.29
N TRP A 106 2.00 -7.42 -12.58
CA TRP A 106 1.14 -6.47 -13.28
C TRP A 106 -0.14 -7.19 -13.73
N MET A 107 -1.26 -6.53 -13.58
CA MET A 107 -2.55 -7.03 -14.05
C MET A 107 -3.31 -5.95 -14.79
N PRO A 108 -4.05 -6.30 -15.85
CA PRO A 108 -4.94 -5.33 -16.46
C PRO A 108 -5.99 -4.84 -15.47
N LEU A 109 -6.24 -3.54 -15.48
CA LEU A 109 -7.34 -2.98 -14.71
C LEU A 109 -8.61 -3.16 -15.55
N VAL A 110 -9.39 -4.16 -15.20
CA VAL A 110 -10.64 -4.47 -15.91
C VAL A 110 -11.78 -3.78 -15.21
N ARG A 111 -12.62 -3.10 -16.00
CA ARG A 111 -13.79 -2.41 -15.49
C ARG A 111 -15.06 -3.22 -15.70
#